data_934b1d5992104cf1da11855663c28b35
#
_entry.id   934b1d5992104cf1da11855663c28b35
#
_cell.length_a   1.000
_cell.length_b   1.000
_cell.length_c   1.000
_cell.angle_alpha   90.00
_cell.angle_beta   90.00
_cell.angle_gamma   90.00
#
_symmetry.space_group_name_H-M   'P 1'
#
loop_
_entity.id
_entity.type
_entity.pdbx_description
1 polymer ?
#
loop_
_entity_poly.entity_id
_entity_poly.type
_entity_poly.pdbx_seq_one_letter_code
_entity_poly.pdbx_strand_id
1 'polypeptide(L)'
;MAVQIQLRRDTASNWTSADPTLAEGEFAIETDTDKYKIGDGSTAWTSLGYSSLPSNVLQLSGGAMTGAITTNSTFDGVDIATRDAVLTSTTTTANAALPKAGGTLSGAVDAGDQIISKAVFKDVGETLVVNGTSGSTDTIDLEDGNFHKVTLTANCTFTFSNPPASGTAGSFTLFLIQDGTGSRTVTWPGSVAWAAATAPTLTTTAAAVDVLTFITLDGGTVWNGFVAGQAMG
;
A
#
# COMPACT_ATOMS: atom_id res chain seq x y z
N MET A 1 -16.88 28.33 72.67
CA MET A 1 -16.68 26.86 72.75
C MET A 1 -16.99 26.27 71.39
N ALA A 2 -16.09 25.40 70.92
CA ALA A 2 -16.38 24.68 69.70
C ALA A 2 -17.47 23.64 69.97
N VAL A 3 -18.55 23.63 69.22
CA VAL A 3 -19.58 22.61 69.29
C VAL A 3 -19.10 21.41 68.53
N GLN A 4 -18.86 20.27 69.23
CA GLN A 4 -18.51 19.02 68.62
C GLN A 4 -19.77 18.21 68.39
N ILE A 5 -20.07 17.87 67.14
CA ILE A 5 -21.13 16.93 66.79
C ILE A 5 -20.47 15.55 66.63
N GLN A 6 -20.94 14.57 67.42
CA GLN A 6 -20.42 13.22 67.35
C GLN A 6 -21.50 12.31 66.72
N LEU A 7 -21.14 11.67 65.63
CA LEU A 7 -22.03 10.71 64.95
C LEU A 7 -22.11 9.41 65.74
N ARG A 8 -23.23 8.68 65.58
CA ARG A 8 -23.40 7.34 66.19
C ARG A 8 -22.35 6.41 65.62
N ARG A 9 -21.64 5.71 66.51
CA ARG A 9 -20.48 4.90 66.14
C ARG A 9 -20.31 3.68 67.07
N ASP A 10 -19.88 2.56 66.54
CA ASP A 10 -19.49 1.36 67.28
C ASP A 10 -18.61 0.48 66.40
N THR A 11 -18.13 -0.67 66.88
CA THR A 11 -17.43 -1.66 66.07
C THR A 11 -18.41 -2.40 65.16
N ALA A 12 -17.92 -2.93 64.02
CA ALA A 12 -18.73 -3.76 63.11
C ALA A 12 -19.43 -4.91 63.80
N SER A 13 -18.72 -5.55 64.75
CA SER A 13 -19.29 -6.64 65.56
C SER A 13 -20.43 -6.20 66.44
N ASN A 14 -20.31 -5.07 67.12
CA ASN A 14 -21.37 -4.49 67.98
C ASN A 14 -22.61 -4.06 67.16
N TRP A 15 -22.37 -3.42 66.03
CA TRP A 15 -23.45 -3.06 65.11
C TRP A 15 -24.21 -4.28 64.61
N THR A 16 -23.49 -5.36 64.23
CA THR A 16 -24.11 -6.60 63.78
C THR A 16 -24.88 -7.31 64.90
N SER A 17 -24.35 -7.28 66.12
CA SER A 17 -25.02 -7.92 67.28
C SER A 17 -26.26 -7.17 67.71
N ALA A 18 -26.25 -5.85 67.69
CA ALA A 18 -27.36 -4.99 68.06
C ALA A 18 -28.45 -4.89 66.97
N ASP A 19 -28.04 -5.04 65.70
CA ASP A 19 -28.86 -5.00 64.50
C ASP A 19 -29.96 -3.92 64.50
N PRO A 20 -29.65 -2.66 64.83
CA PRO A 20 -30.66 -1.62 64.93
C PRO A 20 -31.21 -1.17 63.57
N THR A 21 -32.43 -0.74 63.51
CA THR A 21 -32.93 0.03 62.39
C THR A 21 -32.57 1.52 62.61
N LEU A 22 -31.73 2.07 61.76
CA LEU A 22 -31.36 3.47 61.79
C LEU A 22 -32.52 4.33 61.27
N ALA A 23 -32.70 5.51 61.87
CA ALA A 23 -33.70 6.48 61.36
C ALA A 23 -33.31 6.93 59.92
N GLU A 24 -34.30 7.39 59.17
CA GLU A 24 -34.04 7.91 57.81
C GLU A 24 -33.03 9.06 57.86
N GLY A 25 -31.94 8.96 57.10
CA GLY A 25 -30.85 9.91 57.09
C GLY A 25 -29.88 9.83 58.28
N GLU A 26 -30.10 8.90 59.22
CA GLU A 26 -29.19 8.70 60.36
C GLU A 26 -27.85 8.13 59.86
N PHE A 27 -26.76 8.81 60.22
CA PHE A 27 -25.39 8.41 59.83
C PHE A 27 -24.75 7.59 60.95
N ALA A 28 -24.27 6.39 60.63
CA ALA A 28 -23.64 5.49 61.60
C ALA A 28 -22.33 4.95 61.04
N ILE A 29 -21.26 4.90 61.87
CA ILE A 29 -19.88 4.56 61.50
C ILE A 29 -19.43 3.33 62.23
N GLU A 30 -18.74 2.44 61.53
CA GLU A 30 -17.92 1.36 62.13
C GLU A 30 -16.52 1.90 62.42
N THR A 31 -16.08 1.84 63.68
CA THR A 31 -14.82 2.46 64.11
C THR A 31 -13.62 1.55 63.86
N ASP A 32 -13.80 0.32 63.51
CA ASP A 32 -12.79 -0.69 63.24
C ASP A 32 -12.61 -1.00 61.75
N THR A 33 -13.58 -0.63 60.91
CA THR A 33 -13.52 -0.86 59.44
C THR A 33 -13.55 0.39 58.63
N ASP A 34 -13.79 1.58 59.27
CA ASP A 34 -13.98 2.90 58.64
C ASP A 34 -15.11 2.96 57.64
N LYS A 35 -16.04 1.99 57.73
CA LYS A 35 -17.23 1.94 56.89
C LYS A 35 -18.39 2.69 57.56
N TYR A 36 -19.38 3.08 56.76
CA TYR A 36 -20.56 3.75 57.28
C TYR A 36 -21.82 3.34 56.50
N LYS A 37 -22.94 3.47 57.18
CA LYS A 37 -24.26 3.30 56.61
C LYS A 37 -25.11 4.52 56.89
N ILE A 38 -26.08 4.79 56.01
CA ILE A 38 -27.09 5.84 56.18
C ILE A 38 -28.42 5.12 56.31
N GLY A 39 -29.14 5.39 57.37
CA GLY A 39 -30.47 4.81 57.65
C GLY A 39 -31.50 5.18 56.59
N ASP A 40 -32.36 4.24 56.28
CA ASP A 40 -33.56 4.41 55.44
C ASP A 40 -34.88 4.39 56.25
N GLY A 41 -34.76 4.36 57.57
CA GLY A 41 -35.89 4.34 58.50
C GLY A 41 -36.61 2.98 58.60
N SER A 42 -36.21 1.95 57.83
CA SER A 42 -36.97 0.71 57.74
C SER A 42 -36.09 -0.57 57.75
N THR A 43 -34.86 -0.49 57.28
CA THR A 43 -33.97 -1.65 57.13
C THR A 43 -33.08 -1.79 58.36
N ALA A 44 -32.99 -3.02 58.90
CA ALA A 44 -32.08 -3.32 59.98
C ALA A 44 -30.62 -3.27 59.53
N TRP A 45 -29.68 -3.00 60.46
CA TRP A 45 -28.27 -2.77 60.17
C TRP A 45 -27.65 -3.85 59.29
N THR A 46 -27.89 -5.13 59.60
CA THR A 46 -27.29 -6.25 58.88
C THR A 46 -27.73 -6.33 57.42
N SER A 47 -28.92 -5.88 57.13
CA SER A 47 -29.51 -5.86 55.77
C SER A 47 -29.30 -4.53 55.02
N LEU A 48 -29.00 -3.47 55.75
CA LEU A 48 -28.74 -2.14 55.17
C LEU A 48 -27.37 -2.14 54.46
N GLY A 49 -27.33 -1.68 53.24
CA GLY A 49 -26.09 -1.58 52.47
C GLY A 49 -25.10 -0.53 53.03
N TYR A 50 -23.82 -0.79 52.94
CA TYR A 50 -22.83 0.25 53.22
C TYR A 50 -22.94 1.38 52.18
N SER A 51 -22.84 2.60 52.65
CA SER A 51 -22.73 3.74 51.78
C SER A 51 -21.35 3.72 51.11
N SER A 52 -21.36 3.74 49.82
CA SER A 52 -20.15 3.73 48.99
C SER A 52 -20.18 4.93 48.05
N LEU A 53 -19.07 5.17 47.39
CA LEU A 53 -19.07 6.07 46.22
C LEU A 53 -20.13 5.58 45.23
N PRO A 54 -20.81 6.48 44.52
CA PRO A 54 -21.76 6.08 43.45
C PRO A 54 -21.12 5.08 42.53
N SER A 55 -21.86 4.05 42.11
CA SER A 55 -21.34 2.96 41.23
C SER A 55 -20.81 3.45 39.86
N ASN A 56 -21.06 4.72 39.56
CA ASN A 56 -20.60 5.36 38.33
C ASN A 56 -19.29 6.15 38.50
N VAL A 57 -18.60 6.03 39.66
CA VAL A 57 -17.31 6.68 39.91
C VAL A 57 -16.19 5.66 39.78
N LEU A 58 -15.22 5.94 38.93
CA LEU A 58 -14.00 5.13 38.83
C LEU A 58 -13.08 5.50 40.01
N GLN A 59 -12.65 4.49 40.78
CA GLN A 59 -11.76 4.70 41.93
C GLN A 59 -10.36 5.14 41.44
N LEU A 60 -9.68 5.98 42.24
CA LEU A 60 -8.32 6.46 41.93
C LEU A 60 -7.30 5.33 41.82
N SER A 61 -7.53 4.20 42.52
CA SER A 61 -6.70 2.98 42.45
C SER A 61 -6.91 2.16 41.17
N GLY A 62 -7.81 2.61 40.28
CA GLY A 62 -8.21 1.89 39.08
C GLY A 62 -9.36 0.92 39.34
N GLY A 63 -9.88 0.31 38.29
CA GLY A 63 -10.98 -0.65 38.33
C GLY A 63 -11.33 -1.14 36.94
N ALA A 64 -12.09 -2.24 36.86
CA ALA A 64 -12.60 -2.76 35.60
C ALA A 64 -13.83 -1.96 35.16
N MET A 65 -13.83 -1.47 33.94
CA MET A 65 -14.99 -0.89 33.30
C MET A 65 -15.66 -1.94 32.42
N THR A 66 -16.92 -2.26 32.71
CA THR A 66 -17.67 -3.28 31.97
C THR A 66 -18.53 -2.71 30.85
N GLY A 67 -18.63 -1.39 30.77
CA GLY A 67 -19.36 -0.67 29.71
C GLY A 67 -18.45 0.09 28.75
N ALA A 68 -19.04 0.61 27.65
CA ALA A 68 -18.32 1.48 26.74
C ALA A 68 -17.85 2.77 27.41
N ILE A 69 -16.63 3.18 27.14
CA ILE A 69 -16.10 4.49 27.55
C ILE A 69 -16.31 5.45 26.39
N THR A 70 -17.15 6.46 26.60
CA THR A 70 -17.33 7.54 25.63
C THR A 70 -16.59 8.79 26.11
N THR A 71 -15.70 9.31 25.30
CA THR A 71 -15.02 10.57 25.58
C THR A 71 -15.37 11.59 24.49
N ASN A 72 -15.47 12.84 24.86
CA ASN A 72 -15.61 13.97 23.94
C ASN A 72 -14.28 14.71 23.73
N SER A 73 -13.18 14.14 24.20
CA SER A 73 -11.83 14.69 24.14
C SER A 73 -10.81 13.54 24.08
N THR A 74 -9.55 13.84 24.38
CA THR A 74 -8.47 12.86 24.43
C THR A 74 -8.57 11.95 25.66
N PHE A 75 -8.10 10.71 25.55
CA PHE A 75 -7.84 9.81 26.65
C PHE A 75 -6.31 9.74 26.86
N ASP A 76 -5.84 10.10 28.05
CA ASP A 76 -4.39 10.19 28.34
C ASP A 76 -3.62 11.05 27.31
N GLY A 77 -4.19 12.19 26.93
CA GLY A 77 -3.61 13.08 25.91
C GLY A 77 -3.74 12.56 24.47
N VAL A 78 -4.35 11.41 24.26
CA VAL A 78 -4.50 10.77 22.93
C VAL A 78 -5.95 10.89 22.44
N ASP A 79 -6.14 11.43 21.25
CA ASP A 79 -7.41 11.35 20.53
C ASP A 79 -7.60 9.92 19.96
N ILE A 80 -8.44 9.15 20.62
CA ILE A 80 -8.69 7.75 20.25
C ILE A 80 -9.33 7.65 18.87
N ALA A 81 -10.24 8.56 18.52
CA ALA A 81 -10.90 8.55 17.22
C ALA A 81 -9.91 8.77 16.07
N THR A 82 -9.02 9.73 16.24
CA THR A 82 -7.94 9.99 15.27
C THR A 82 -6.99 8.80 15.16
N ARG A 83 -6.61 8.18 16.27
CA ARG A 83 -5.75 6.98 16.25
C ARG A 83 -6.43 5.78 15.61
N ASP A 84 -7.70 5.57 15.84
CA ASP A 84 -8.47 4.49 15.23
C ASP A 84 -8.55 4.66 13.71
N ALA A 85 -8.76 5.89 13.22
CA ALA A 85 -8.74 6.20 11.81
C ALA A 85 -7.36 5.91 11.17
N VAL A 86 -6.26 6.29 11.86
CA VAL A 86 -4.89 5.98 11.41
C VAL A 86 -4.65 4.47 11.41
N LEU A 87 -5.06 3.75 12.45
CA LEU A 87 -4.91 2.30 12.52
C LEU A 87 -5.70 1.58 11.43
N THR A 88 -6.92 2.01 11.16
CA THR A 88 -7.75 1.49 10.07
C THR A 88 -7.09 1.72 8.72
N SER A 89 -6.58 2.92 8.45
CA SER A 89 -5.85 3.24 7.22
C SER A 89 -4.58 2.38 7.07
N THR A 90 -3.80 2.26 8.16
CA THR A 90 -2.58 1.44 8.17
C THR A 90 -2.89 -0.03 7.92
N THR A 91 -3.94 -0.56 8.54
CA THR A 91 -4.38 -1.95 8.35
C THR A 91 -4.83 -2.19 6.92
N THR A 92 -5.58 -1.25 6.32
CA THR A 92 -6.01 -1.32 4.92
C THR A 92 -4.80 -1.36 3.98
N THR A 93 -3.83 -0.47 4.20
CA THR A 93 -2.59 -0.42 3.41
C THR A 93 -1.77 -1.71 3.57
N ALA A 94 -1.63 -2.21 4.80
CA ALA A 94 -0.90 -3.44 5.07
C ALA A 94 -1.57 -4.68 4.44
N ASN A 95 -2.90 -4.74 4.47
CA ASN A 95 -3.65 -5.83 3.83
C ASN A 95 -3.59 -5.79 2.30
N ALA A 96 -3.40 -4.61 1.72
CA ALA A 96 -3.18 -4.43 0.28
C ALA A 96 -1.74 -4.72 -0.15
N ALA A 97 -0.78 -4.77 0.79
CA ALA A 97 0.61 -5.08 0.50
C ALA A 97 0.80 -6.56 0.17
N LEU A 98 1.72 -6.85 -0.76
CA LEU A 98 2.08 -8.23 -1.07
C LEU A 98 2.76 -8.89 0.14
N PRO A 99 2.29 -10.05 0.62
CA PRO A 99 2.92 -10.75 1.73
C PRO A 99 4.38 -11.09 1.47
N LYS A 100 5.25 -11.01 2.49
CA LYS A 100 6.67 -11.41 2.39
C LYS A 100 6.88 -12.86 1.93
N ALA A 101 5.93 -13.75 2.24
CA ALA A 101 5.94 -15.14 1.79
C ALA A 101 5.57 -15.32 0.32
N GLY A 102 5.26 -14.22 -0.39
CA GLY A 102 4.78 -14.23 -1.76
C GLY A 102 3.26 -14.23 -1.84
N GLY A 103 2.76 -14.02 -3.05
CA GLY A 103 1.32 -13.96 -3.34
C GLY A 103 1.09 -13.73 -4.83
N THR A 104 -0.16 -13.69 -5.22
CA THR A 104 -0.58 -13.39 -6.59
C THR A 104 -0.90 -11.90 -6.71
N LEU A 105 -0.31 -11.25 -7.71
CA LEU A 105 -0.69 -9.89 -8.11
C LEU A 105 -1.82 -10.00 -9.14
N SER A 106 -2.94 -9.34 -8.90
CA SER A 106 -4.09 -9.34 -9.80
C SER A 106 -4.11 -8.17 -10.78
N GLY A 107 -3.13 -7.27 -10.69
CA GLY A 107 -2.98 -6.12 -11.56
C GLY A 107 -1.54 -5.91 -12.01
N ALA A 108 -1.34 -4.93 -12.90
CA ALA A 108 -0.01 -4.52 -13.33
C ALA A 108 0.82 -3.99 -12.16
N VAL A 109 2.11 -4.23 -12.19
CA VAL A 109 3.09 -3.64 -11.29
C VAL A 109 3.89 -2.61 -12.05
N ASP A 110 3.73 -1.35 -11.71
CA ASP A 110 4.59 -0.28 -12.18
C ASP A 110 5.70 -0.09 -11.15
N ALA A 111 6.93 -0.34 -11.55
CA ALA A 111 8.10 -0.16 -10.69
C ALA A 111 8.62 1.29 -10.69
N GLY A 112 8.08 2.18 -11.53
CA GLY A 112 8.46 3.60 -11.59
C GLY A 112 9.97 3.78 -11.78
N ASP A 113 10.56 3.10 -12.75
CA ASP A 113 12.01 3.09 -13.04
C ASP A 113 12.90 2.58 -11.89
N GLN A 114 12.32 1.90 -10.89
CA GLN A 114 13.11 1.32 -9.81
C GLN A 114 13.69 -0.04 -10.18
N ILE A 115 14.87 -0.33 -9.64
CA ILE A 115 15.55 -1.60 -9.90
C ILE A 115 14.83 -2.74 -9.17
N ILE A 116 14.46 -3.78 -9.91
CA ILE A 116 14.03 -5.06 -9.36
C ILE A 116 15.25 -6.00 -9.31
N SER A 117 15.88 -6.10 -8.13
CA SER A 117 17.10 -6.89 -7.96
C SER A 117 16.81 -8.37 -7.77
N LYS A 118 17.64 -9.23 -8.38
CA LYS A 118 17.63 -10.70 -8.22
C LYS A 118 16.28 -11.34 -8.60
N ALA A 119 15.55 -10.71 -9.51
CA ALA A 119 14.32 -11.26 -10.04
C ALA A 119 14.61 -12.49 -10.93
N VAL A 120 13.79 -13.53 -10.79
CA VAL A 120 13.75 -14.66 -11.71
C VAL A 120 12.39 -14.66 -12.35
N PHE A 121 12.34 -14.44 -13.65
CA PHE A 121 11.11 -14.47 -14.42
C PHE A 121 10.94 -15.83 -15.09
N LYS A 122 9.71 -16.36 -15.07
CA LYS A 122 9.32 -17.58 -15.75
C LYS A 122 8.08 -17.26 -16.60
N ASP A 123 8.12 -17.68 -17.87
CA ASP A 123 7.01 -17.48 -18.79
C ASP A 123 6.63 -16.00 -18.96
N VAL A 124 7.64 -15.21 -19.40
CA VAL A 124 7.51 -13.75 -19.59
C VAL A 124 7.08 -13.47 -21.01
N GLY A 125 5.97 -12.77 -21.19
CA GLY A 125 5.59 -12.14 -22.45
C GLY A 125 6.07 -10.69 -22.45
N GLU A 126 6.57 -10.23 -23.61
CA GLU A 126 6.90 -8.82 -23.81
C GLU A 126 5.81 -8.14 -24.66
N THR A 127 5.66 -6.82 -24.49
CA THR A 127 4.68 -6.06 -25.27
C THR A 127 5.09 -6.01 -26.74
N LEU A 128 4.19 -6.44 -27.61
CA LEU A 128 4.34 -6.24 -29.05
C LEU A 128 3.68 -4.92 -29.46
N VAL A 129 4.48 -4.00 -29.95
CA VAL A 129 4.02 -2.73 -30.54
C VAL A 129 3.77 -2.93 -32.04
N VAL A 130 2.55 -2.74 -32.47
CA VAL A 130 2.20 -2.79 -33.89
C VAL A 130 2.10 -1.37 -34.42
N ASN A 131 3.19 -0.85 -34.98
CA ASN A 131 3.25 0.48 -35.57
C ASN A 131 2.36 0.65 -36.82
N GLY A 132 1.86 -0.46 -37.36
CA GLY A 132 0.99 -0.42 -38.54
C GLY A 132 1.80 -0.26 -39.84
N THR A 133 1.44 0.75 -40.64
CA THR A 133 2.08 1.07 -41.93
C THR A 133 2.92 2.32 -41.79
N SER A 134 4.21 2.26 -42.12
CA SER A 134 5.18 3.29 -41.82
C SER A 134 5.01 4.62 -42.56
N GLY A 135 4.36 4.64 -43.72
CA GLY A 135 4.47 5.85 -44.58
C GLY A 135 5.94 6.15 -44.89
N SER A 136 6.28 7.46 -45.04
CA SER A 136 7.66 7.93 -45.34
C SER A 136 8.54 8.12 -44.09
N THR A 137 7.96 8.13 -42.89
CA THR A 137 8.66 8.26 -41.60
C THR A 137 7.95 7.41 -40.57
N ASP A 138 8.69 6.83 -39.62
CA ASP A 138 8.15 6.13 -38.47
C ASP A 138 9.07 6.31 -37.26
N THR A 139 8.50 6.20 -36.05
CA THR A 139 9.24 6.31 -34.82
C THR A 139 9.10 5.01 -34.04
N ILE A 140 10.21 4.43 -33.66
CA ILE A 140 10.29 3.32 -32.72
C ILE A 140 10.45 3.92 -31.33
N ASP A 141 9.39 3.82 -30.53
CA ASP A 141 9.36 4.34 -29.18
C ASP A 141 9.55 3.20 -28.16
N LEU A 142 10.63 3.26 -27.37
CA LEU A 142 10.95 2.20 -26.42
C LEU A 142 10.09 2.24 -25.15
N GLU A 143 9.38 3.33 -24.88
CA GLU A 143 8.37 3.34 -23.80
C GLU A 143 7.15 2.47 -24.13
N ASP A 144 6.83 2.29 -25.41
CA ASP A 144 5.72 1.45 -25.85
C ASP A 144 6.00 -0.05 -25.73
N GLY A 145 7.28 -0.44 -25.85
CA GLY A 145 7.71 -1.85 -25.74
C GLY A 145 9.02 -2.14 -26.49
N ASN A 146 9.49 -3.38 -26.33
CA ASN A 146 10.77 -3.82 -26.91
C ASN A 146 10.63 -4.63 -28.21
N PHE A 147 9.40 -5.00 -28.61
CA PHE A 147 9.13 -5.68 -29.87
C PHE A 147 8.23 -4.81 -30.74
N HIS A 148 8.74 -4.41 -31.90
CA HIS A 148 8.03 -3.57 -32.85
C HIS A 148 7.76 -4.33 -34.16
N LYS A 149 6.59 -4.13 -34.72
CA LYS A 149 6.17 -4.66 -36.00
C LYS A 149 5.74 -3.53 -36.91
N VAL A 150 6.45 -3.36 -38.03
CA VAL A 150 6.18 -2.29 -38.99
C VAL A 150 6.02 -2.87 -40.39
N THR A 151 4.97 -2.47 -41.11
CA THR A 151 4.83 -2.77 -42.54
C THR A 151 5.23 -1.54 -43.36
N LEU A 152 6.26 -1.68 -44.17
CA LEU A 152 6.73 -0.62 -45.08
C LEU A 152 5.78 -0.45 -46.25
N THR A 153 5.10 0.69 -46.34
CA THR A 153 4.22 1.05 -47.49
C THR A 153 4.87 2.11 -48.40
N ALA A 154 5.98 2.68 -47.96
CA ALA A 154 6.85 3.59 -48.69
C ALA A 154 8.30 3.40 -48.25
N ASN A 155 9.25 4.09 -48.92
CA ASN A 155 10.59 4.26 -48.39
C ASN A 155 10.48 5.04 -47.07
N CYS A 156 11.04 4.51 -45.97
CA CYS A 156 10.83 5.00 -44.62
C CYS A 156 12.11 5.49 -43.96
N THR A 157 12.03 6.64 -43.31
CA THR A 157 13.09 7.12 -42.41
C THR A 157 12.64 6.84 -40.97
N PHE A 158 13.43 6.05 -40.25
CA PHE A 158 13.18 5.77 -38.84
C PHE A 158 13.83 6.78 -37.90
N THR A 159 13.16 7.01 -36.77
CA THR A 159 13.73 7.62 -35.57
C THR A 159 13.53 6.69 -34.39
N PHE A 160 14.45 6.72 -33.41
CA PHE A 160 14.34 5.96 -32.16
C PHE A 160 14.19 6.95 -31.02
N SER A 161 13.18 6.75 -30.17
CA SER A 161 12.86 7.64 -29.05
C SER A 161 12.81 6.89 -27.72
N ASN A 162 12.91 7.66 -26.64
CA ASN A 162 12.80 7.19 -25.26
C ASN A 162 13.69 5.98 -24.93
N PRO A 163 15.00 6.03 -25.25
CA PRO A 163 15.92 4.98 -24.81
C PRO A 163 16.06 5.00 -23.29
N PRO A 164 16.40 3.86 -22.65
CA PRO A 164 16.71 3.88 -21.22
C PRO A 164 17.90 4.80 -20.92
N ALA A 165 17.98 5.29 -19.70
CA ALA A 165 19.01 6.22 -19.27
C ALA A 165 20.43 5.67 -19.53
N SER A 166 21.39 6.57 -19.80
CA SER A 166 22.79 6.19 -19.95
C SER A 166 23.31 5.39 -18.76
N GLY A 167 24.03 4.30 -19.02
CA GLY A 167 24.46 3.35 -18.00
C GLY A 167 23.48 2.17 -17.79
N THR A 168 22.31 2.22 -18.42
CA THR A 168 21.38 1.10 -18.52
C THR A 168 21.38 0.56 -19.94
N ALA A 169 21.56 -0.75 -20.11
CA ALA A 169 21.46 -1.36 -21.42
C ALA A 169 20.00 -1.40 -21.88
N GLY A 170 19.75 -0.97 -23.11
CA GLY A 170 18.45 -1.08 -23.76
C GLY A 170 18.53 -1.84 -25.05
N SER A 171 17.49 -2.58 -25.39
CA SER A 171 17.41 -3.29 -26.67
C SER A 171 15.97 -3.36 -27.16
N PHE A 172 15.81 -3.44 -28.46
CA PHE A 172 14.54 -3.76 -29.09
C PHE A 172 14.73 -4.61 -30.33
N THR A 173 13.66 -5.32 -30.71
CA THR A 173 13.61 -6.12 -31.94
C THR A 173 12.57 -5.54 -32.87
N LEU A 174 12.94 -5.32 -34.13
CA LEU A 174 12.09 -4.80 -35.18
C LEU A 174 11.80 -5.89 -36.20
N PHE A 175 10.52 -6.22 -36.34
CA PHE A 175 9.98 -7.02 -37.45
C PHE A 175 9.57 -6.05 -38.56
N LEU A 176 10.34 -6.03 -39.63
CA LEU A 176 10.16 -5.15 -40.76
C LEU A 176 9.59 -5.91 -41.95
N ILE A 177 8.40 -5.56 -42.36
CA ILE A 177 7.62 -6.28 -43.36
C ILE A 177 7.52 -5.44 -44.62
N GLN A 178 7.84 -5.99 -45.77
CA GLN A 178 7.53 -5.38 -47.06
C GLN A 178 6.02 -5.44 -47.32
N ASP A 179 5.46 -4.39 -47.93
CA ASP A 179 4.07 -4.42 -48.37
C ASP A 179 3.85 -5.40 -49.56
N GLY A 180 2.64 -5.45 -50.10
CA GLY A 180 2.33 -6.27 -51.26
C GLY A 180 3.05 -5.86 -52.57
N THR A 181 3.72 -4.70 -52.58
CA THR A 181 4.51 -4.22 -53.72
C THR A 181 6.00 -4.60 -53.55
N GLY A 182 6.51 -4.55 -52.32
CA GLY A 182 7.92 -4.79 -52.02
C GLY A 182 8.84 -3.61 -52.43
N SER A 183 10.14 -3.90 -52.39
CA SER A 183 11.22 -2.96 -52.79
C SER A 183 11.27 -1.65 -51.99
N ARG A 184 10.69 -1.64 -50.78
CA ARG A 184 10.77 -0.48 -49.87
C ARG A 184 12.12 -0.44 -49.21
N THR A 185 12.71 0.75 -49.10
CA THR A 185 14.01 1.01 -48.50
C THR A 185 13.84 1.72 -47.17
N VAL A 186 14.88 1.59 -46.31
CA VAL A 186 14.92 2.23 -45.00
C VAL A 186 16.13 3.16 -44.91
N THR A 187 15.89 4.36 -44.37
CA THR A 187 16.93 5.23 -43.88
C THR A 187 16.99 5.11 -42.37
N TRP A 188 18.10 4.59 -41.88
CA TRP A 188 18.32 4.42 -40.44
C TRP A 188 18.76 5.72 -39.78
N PRO A 189 18.51 5.92 -38.48
CA PRO A 189 19.08 7.04 -37.74
C PRO A 189 20.60 7.04 -37.81
N GLY A 190 21.22 8.23 -37.86
CA GLY A 190 22.67 8.38 -37.88
C GLY A 190 23.40 7.85 -36.64
N SER A 191 22.65 7.58 -35.57
CA SER A 191 23.15 6.96 -34.35
C SER A 191 23.31 5.43 -34.47
N VAL A 192 22.85 4.81 -35.56
CA VAL A 192 22.97 3.35 -35.73
C VAL A 192 24.33 2.99 -36.29
N ALA A 193 25.09 2.22 -35.50
CA ALA A 193 26.34 1.62 -35.89
C ALA A 193 26.11 0.19 -36.41
N TRP A 194 26.46 -0.05 -37.65
CA TRP A 194 26.37 -1.35 -38.30
C TRP A 194 27.74 -2.04 -38.37
N ALA A 195 27.75 -3.37 -38.52
CA ALA A 195 28.94 -4.13 -38.75
C ALA A 195 29.72 -3.60 -39.98
N ALA A 196 31.00 -3.39 -39.85
CA ALA A 196 31.86 -2.79 -40.91
C ALA A 196 31.34 -1.45 -41.43
N ALA A 197 30.64 -0.68 -40.59
CA ALA A 197 30.03 0.60 -40.92
C ALA A 197 29.09 0.55 -42.15
N THR A 198 28.49 -0.59 -42.43
CA THR A 198 27.62 -0.79 -43.60
C THR A 198 26.25 -1.31 -43.17
N ALA A 199 25.19 -0.54 -43.45
CA ALA A 199 23.84 -0.98 -43.21
C ALA A 199 23.47 -2.22 -44.02
N PRO A 200 22.68 -3.13 -43.51
CA PRO A 200 22.29 -4.35 -44.23
C PRO A 200 21.43 -4.00 -45.44
N THR A 201 21.58 -4.78 -46.52
CA THR A 201 20.65 -4.77 -47.63
C THR A 201 19.36 -5.51 -47.20
N LEU A 202 18.24 -4.83 -47.16
CA LEU A 202 16.96 -5.41 -46.81
C LEU A 202 16.39 -6.27 -47.92
N THR A 203 15.59 -7.24 -47.56
CA THR A 203 14.83 -8.07 -48.50
C THR A 203 13.83 -7.23 -49.28
N THR A 204 13.80 -7.33 -50.60
CA THR A 204 12.96 -6.53 -51.49
C THR A 204 11.68 -7.26 -51.94
N THR A 205 11.56 -8.55 -51.65
CA THR A 205 10.40 -9.37 -52.04
C THR A 205 9.15 -8.88 -51.31
N ALA A 206 8.04 -8.79 -52.01
CA ALA A 206 6.75 -8.46 -51.42
C ALA A 206 6.39 -9.41 -50.27
N ALA A 207 5.83 -8.87 -49.20
CA ALA A 207 5.46 -9.55 -47.96
C ALA A 207 6.62 -10.24 -47.18
N ALA A 208 7.86 -10.14 -47.66
CA ALA A 208 9.02 -10.67 -46.91
C ALA A 208 9.23 -9.91 -45.57
N VAL A 209 9.74 -10.61 -44.59
CA VAL A 209 10.00 -10.13 -43.24
C VAL A 209 11.51 -10.15 -42.98
N ASP A 210 12.07 -9.02 -42.62
CA ASP A 210 13.41 -8.94 -42.02
C ASP A 210 13.30 -8.65 -40.53
N VAL A 211 14.09 -9.32 -39.73
CA VAL A 211 14.16 -9.14 -38.28
C VAL A 211 15.50 -8.54 -37.91
N LEU A 212 15.45 -7.39 -37.27
CA LEU A 212 16.63 -6.65 -36.82
C LEU A 212 16.58 -6.43 -35.31
N THR A 213 17.74 -6.44 -34.68
CA THR A 213 17.87 -6.15 -33.24
C THR A 213 18.82 -4.99 -33.05
N PHE A 214 18.48 -4.10 -32.12
CA PHE A 214 19.25 -2.92 -31.78
C PHE A 214 19.56 -2.90 -30.29
N ILE A 215 20.79 -2.52 -29.93
CA ILE A 215 21.25 -2.46 -28.55
C ILE A 215 21.96 -1.14 -28.32
N THR A 216 21.63 -0.45 -27.23
CA THR A 216 22.33 0.73 -26.73
C THR A 216 22.83 0.53 -25.31
N LEU A 217 23.93 1.20 -24.94
CA LEU A 217 24.49 1.21 -23.59
C LEU A 217 24.65 2.62 -23.03
N ASP A 218 24.32 3.64 -23.82
CA ASP A 218 24.65 5.04 -23.58
C ASP A 218 23.47 6.01 -23.77
N GLY A 219 22.24 5.52 -23.54
CA GLY A 219 21.06 6.33 -23.67
C GLY A 219 20.71 6.68 -25.12
N GLY A 220 20.98 5.76 -26.05
CA GLY A 220 20.62 5.92 -27.47
C GLY A 220 21.56 6.82 -28.25
N THR A 221 22.70 7.25 -27.68
CA THR A 221 23.73 7.99 -28.42
C THR A 221 24.30 7.13 -29.55
N VAL A 222 24.54 5.84 -29.26
CA VAL A 222 24.91 4.84 -30.25
C VAL A 222 23.98 3.63 -30.12
N TRP A 223 23.48 3.17 -31.26
CA TRP A 223 22.71 1.93 -31.38
C TRP A 223 23.49 0.93 -32.23
N ASN A 224 23.88 -0.20 -31.65
CA ASN A 224 24.49 -1.29 -32.38
C ASN A 224 23.38 -2.11 -33.06
N GLY A 225 23.36 -2.10 -34.39
CA GLY A 225 22.35 -2.80 -35.20
C GLY A 225 22.86 -4.17 -35.66
N PHE A 226 21.97 -5.17 -35.57
CA PHE A 226 22.22 -6.55 -35.98
C PHE A 226 21.09 -7.06 -36.85
N VAL A 227 21.44 -7.90 -37.83
CA VAL A 227 20.46 -8.67 -38.59
C VAL A 227 20.25 -10.00 -37.90
N ALA A 228 19.03 -10.21 -37.36
CA ALA A 228 18.63 -11.46 -36.72
C ALA A 228 18.10 -12.49 -37.73
N GLY A 229 17.46 -12.02 -38.80
CA GLY A 229 16.97 -12.86 -39.89
C GLY A 229 16.50 -12.04 -41.09
N GLN A 230 16.59 -12.62 -42.28
CA GLN A 230 16.09 -11.98 -43.52
C GLN A 230 15.24 -12.95 -44.31
N ALA A 231 14.32 -12.39 -45.10
CA ALA A 231 13.39 -13.17 -45.95
C ALA A 231 12.67 -14.29 -45.16
N MET A 232 12.28 -13.96 -43.90
CA MET A 232 11.53 -14.90 -43.04
C MET A 232 10.05 -14.86 -43.39
N GLY A 233 9.45 -16.01 -43.72
CA GLY A 233 8.03 -16.15 -44.04
C GLY A 233 7.78 -16.73 -45.39
#